data_a539cb3518d475771a6c84e91a0df2ba
#
_entry.id   a539cb3518d475771a6c84e91a0df2ba
#
_cell.length_a   1.000
_cell.length_b   1.000
_cell.length_c   1.000
_cell.angle_alpha   90.00
_cell.angle_beta   90.00
_cell.angle_gamma   90.00
#
_symmetry.space_group_name_H-M   'P 1'
#
loop_
_entity.id
_entity.type
_entity.pdbx_description
1 polymer ?
#
loop_
_entity_poly.entity_id
_entity_poly.type
_entity_poly.pdbx_seq_one_letter_code
_entity_poly.pdbx_strand_id
1 'polypeptide(L)'
;MLLDNKSILITGGTGSFGKAFTKYVLDNYNPRKIIIYSRDEFKQFIMQNEFKQYADKLRFFIGDVRDKERLTRAFEGVDYVIHAAALKQVPACEYNPAEAIKTNIHGAQNVIDAALDTGVKKVVALSTDKAVNPVNLYGGTKLVSDKLFIAANAYAGSKDICFSIVRYGNVAGSRGSVIPFFHNIIKNGGTELPITDYRMTRFWISLQQGVELVIKALEESKGGETFISKIPSFKITDLAQAMLPGCEMPEVGIRESEKLHEIMVTVEDSMNTYEYDKHFIVYPQMVWSESRRAVPTGKRVAEGFSYSSGNNTEWLSVEQIRELLKTIDLEK
;
A
#
# COMPACT_ATOMS: atom_id res chain seq x y z
N MET A 1 13.04 -17.52 -11.66
CA MET A 1 12.56 -16.74 -10.52
C MET A 1 11.09 -16.33 -10.75
N LEU A 2 10.35 -15.92 -9.70
CA LEU A 2 8.90 -15.63 -9.77
C LEU A 2 8.50 -14.72 -10.94
N LEU A 3 9.23 -13.64 -11.15
CA LEU A 3 8.89 -12.60 -12.13
C LEU A 3 9.67 -12.73 -13.45
N ASP A 4 10.55 -13.71 -13.59
CA ASP A 4 11.30 -13.90 -14.84
C ASP A 4 10.37 -14.29 -15.99
N ASN A 5 10.57 -13.66 -17.13
CA ASN A 5 9.75 -13.81 -18.34
C ASN A 5 8.25 -13.49 -18.14
N LYS A 6 7.89 -12.78 -17.06
CA LYS A 6 6.52 -12.35 -16.80
C LYS A 6 6.26 -10.92 -17.29
N SER A 7 5.01 -10.67 -17.71
CA SER A 7 4.50 -9.33 -17.96
C SER A 7 3.73 -8.86 -16.74
N ILE A 8 4.14 -7.71 -16.19
CA ILE A 8 3.60 -7.14 -14.96
C ILE A 8 3.01 -5.77 -15.28
N LEU A 9 1.79 -5.50 -14.84
CA LEU A 9 1.19 -4.17 -14.97
C LEU A 9 0.99 -3.55 -13.59
N ILE A 10 1.33 -2.25 -13.49
CA ILE A 10 1.20 -1.49 -12.26
C ILE A 10 0.26 -0.30 -12.52
N THR A 11 -0.95 -0.34 -11.94
CA THR A 11 -1.82 0.85 -11.95
C THR A 11 -1.30 1.87 -10.94
N GLY A 12 -1.37 3.15 -11.28
CA GLY A 12 -0.70 4.18 -10.47
C GLY A 12 0.83 4.08 -10.49
N GLY A 13 1.38 3.45 -11.54
CA GLY A 13 2.78 3.08 -11.64
C GLY A 13 3.79 4.24 -11.61
N THR A 14 3.36 5.48 -11.87
CA THR A 14 4.21 6.68 -11.74
C THR A 14 4.30 7.23 -10.30
N GLY A 15 3.57 6.63 -9.36
CA GLY A 15 3.66 6.97 -7.93
C GLY A 15 4.95 6.46 -7.29
N SER A 16 5.21 6.89 -6.05
CA SER A 16 6.42 6.49 -5.30
C SER A 16 6.56 4.97 -5.20
N PHE A 17 5.47 4.26 -4.85
CA PHE A 17 5.47 2.80 -4.81
C PHE A 17 5.74 2.18 -6.19
N GLY A 18 5.05 2.64 -7.23
CA GLY A 18 5.21 2.10 -8.59
C GLY A 18 6.63 2.24 -9.12
N LYS A 19 7.29 3.39 -8.88
CA LYS A 19 8.70 3.60 -9.22
C LYS A 19 9.62 2.66 -8.44
N ALA A 20 9.42 2.54 -7.12
CA ALA A 20 10.22 1.66 -6.27
C ALA A 20 10.06 0.19 -6.66
N PHE A 21 8.83 -0.26 -6.91
CA PHE A 21 8.54 -1.62 -7.37
C PHE A 21 9.20 -1.89 -8.73
N THR A 22 9.06 -0.97 -9.68
CA THR A 22 9.69 -1.08 -11.01
C THR A 22 11.19 -1.22 -10.89
N LYS A 23 11.84 -0.37 -10.10
CA LYS A 23 13.30 -0.43 -9.88
C LYS A 23 13.68 -1.76 -9.25
N TYR A 24 13.01 -2.17 -8.18
CA TYR A 24 13.29 -3.43 -7.48
C TYR A 24 13.18 -4.65 -8.41
N VAL A 25 12.13 -4.69 -9.24
CA VAL A 25 11.93 -5.80 -10.18
C VAL A 25 13.01 -5.81 -11.26
N LEU A 26 13.40 -4.67 -11.78
CA LEU A 26 14.47 -4.58 -12.80
C LEU A 26 15.85 -4.93 -12.24
N ASP A 27 16.10 -4.62 -10.98
CA ASP A 27 17.38 -4.91 -10.31
C ASP A 27 17.51 -6.40 -9.90
N ASN A 28 16.39 -7.08 -9.58
CA ASN A 28 16.42 -8.42 -8.98
C ASN A 28 15.85 -9.53 -9.86
N TYR A 29 15.13 -9.20 -10.94
CA TYR A 29 14.44 -10.15 -11.82
C TYR A 29 14.68 -9.80 -13.29
N ASN A 30 14.34 -10.73 -14.17
CA ASN A 30 14.36 -10.53 -15.62
C ASN A 30 12.94 -10.60 -16.21
N PRO A 31 12.08 -9.58 -15.96
CA PRO A 31 10.72 -9.57 -16.48
C PRO A 31 10.71 -9.47 -18.02
N ARG A 32 9.67 -10.02 -18.65
CA ARG A 32 9.42 -9.83 -20.08
C ARG A 32 9.04 -8.38 -20.37
N LYS A 33 8.14 -7.82 -19.56
CA LYS A 33 7.68 -6.42 -19.63
C LYS A 33 7.16 -5.94 -18.28
N ILE A 34 7.36 -4.65 -18.00
CA ILE A 34 6.67 -3.94 -16.93
C ILE A 34 5.87 -2.82 -17.59
N ILE A 35 4.57 -2.81 -17.37
CA ILE A 35 3.62 -1.84 -17.92
C ILE A 35 3.24 -0.85 -16.84
N ILE A 36 3.58 0.41 -17.06
CA ILE A 36 3.24 1.53 -16.19
C ILE A 36 1.92 2.13 -16.68
N TYR A 37 0.86 1.93 -15.89
CA TYR A 37 -0.47 2.43 -16.20
C TYR A 37 -0.82 3.59 -15.28
N SER A 38 -0.98 4.79 -15.84
CA SER A 38 -1.33 6.00 -15.08
C SER A 38 -1.96 7.07 -15.97
N ARG A 39 -2.61 8.06 -15.35
CA ARG A 39 -3.31 9.15 -16.05
C ARG A 39 -2.37 10.27 -16.51
N ASP A 40 -1.28 10.47 -15.79
CA ASP A 40 -0.40 11.62 -15.88
C ASP A 40 0.73 11.35 -16.89
N GLU A 41 0.61 11.90 -18.10
CA GLU A 41 1.59 11.75 -19.18
C GLU A 41 2.95 12.34 -18.81
N PHE A 42 2.95 13.48 -18.09
CA PHE A 42 4.19 14.14 -17.73
C PHE A 42 5.00 13.33 -16.72
N LYS A 43 4.34 12.72 -15.74
CA LYS A 43 5.02 11.78 -14.81
C LYS A 43 5.52 10.53 -15.52
N GLN A 44 4.79 10.05 -16.56
CA GLN A 44 5.27 8.95 -17.39
C GLN A 44 6.52 9.36 -18.15
N PHE A 45 6.55 10.54 -18.76
CA PHE A 45 7.72 11.08 -19.46
C PHE A 45 8.93 11.20 -18.53
N ILE A 46 8.77 11.75 -17.30
CA ILE A 46 9.84 11.82 -16.32
C ILE A 46 10.35 10.41 -15.99
N MET A 47 9.45 9.47 -15.70
CA MET A 47 9.82 8.10 -15.37
C MET A 47 10.51 7.37 -16.53
N GLN A 48 10.08 7.62 -17.77
CA GLN A 48 10.71 7.06 -18.97
C GLN A 48 12.17 7.51 -19.10
N ASN A 49 12.46 8.78 -18.81
CA ASN A 49 13.82 9.31 -18.82
C ASN A 49 14.66 8.74 -17.67
N GLU A 50 14.07 8.60 -16.49
CA GLU A 50 14.73 8.02 -15.30
C GLU A 50 15.14 6.55 -15.52
N PHE A 51 14.32 5.79 -16.26
CA PHE A 51 14.54 4.36 -16.54
C PHE A 51 14.98 4.08 -17.98
N LYS A 52 15.59 5.03 -18.66
CA LYS A 52 15.96 4.97 -20.10
C LYS A 52 16.75 3.70 -20.45
N GLN A 53 17.64 3.24 -19.58
CA GLN A 53 18.44 2.03 -19.78
C GLN A 53 17.62 0.72 -19.86
N TYR A 54 16.34 0.75 -19.44
CA TYR A 54 15.42 -0.38 -19.47
C TYR A 54 14.25 -0.18 -20.47
N ALA A 55 14.44 0.66 -21.48
CA ALA A 55 13.39 1.02 -22.44
C ALA A 55 12.82 -0.19 -23.20
N ASP A 56 13.61 -1.23 -23.39
CA ASP A 56 13.20 -2.50 -23.99
C ASP A 56 12.16 -3.26 -23.15
N LYS A 57 12.25 -3.15 -21.81
CA LYS A 57 11.38 -3.85 -20.86
C LYS A 57 10.18 -3.01 -20.39
N LEU A 58 10.22 -1.70 -20.51
CA LEU A 58 9.17 -0.81 -20.04
C LEU A 58 8.16 -0.44 -21.12
N ARG A 59 6.89 -0.35 -20.71
CA ARG A 59 5.81 0.21 -21.53
C ARG A 59 5.01 1.20 -20.70
N PHE A 60 4.69 2.33 -21.29
CA PHE A 60 3.97 3.42 -20.63
C PHE A 60 2.59 3.56 -21.28
N PHE A 61 1.55 3.25 -20.54
CA PHE A 61 0.17 3.32 -20.98
C PHE A 61 -0.58 4.42 -20.25
N ILE A 62 -0.99 5.45 -20.96
CA ILE A 62 -1.90 6.46 -20.44
C ILE A 62 -3.28 5.81 -20.28
N GLY A 63 -3.86 5.91 -19.09
CA GLY A 63 -5.19 5.41 -18.81
C GLY A 63 -5.63 5.68 -17.38
N ASP A 64 -6.94 5.65 -17.19
CA ASP A 64 -7.63 5.82 -15.90
C ASP A 64 -8.22 4.49 -15.47
N VAL A 65 -8.11 4.14 -14.18
CA VAL A 65 -8.74 2.93 -13.63
C VAL A 65 -10.28 2.98 -13.67
N ARG A 66 -10.85 4.17 -13.87
CA ARG A 66 -12.29 4.35 -14.07
C ARG A 66 -12.77 3.94 -15.48
N ASP A 67 -11.85 3.73 -16.41
CA ASP A 67 -12.10 3.30 -17.77
C ASP A 67 -11.82 1.79 -17.90
N LYS A 68 -12.90 0.97 -17.82
CA LYS A 68 -12.82 -0.48 -17.92
C LYS A 68 -12.29 -0.95 -19.29
N GLU A 69 -12.73 -0.32 -20.38
CA GLU A 69 -12.34 -0.73 -21.73
C GLU A 69 -10.83 -0.53 -21.92
N ARG A 70 -10.30 0.62 -21.45
CA ARG A 70 -8.88 0.91 -21.51
C ARG A 70 -8.05 -0.04 -20.66
N LEU A 71 -8.55 -0.40 -19.45
CA LEU A 71 -7.91 -1.40 -18.58
C LEU A 71 -7.86 -2.77 -19.25
N THR A 72 -8.98 -3.24 -19.82
CA THR A 72 -9.06 -4.53 -20.51
C THR A 72 -8.00 -4.63 -21.61
N ARG A 73 -7.90 -3.61 -22.47
CA ARG A 73 -6.85 -3.56 -23.49
C ARG A 73 -5.44 -3.54 -22.91
N ALA A 74 -5.23 -2.87 -21.78
CA ALA A 74 -3.92 -2.79 -21.14
C ALA A 74 -3.52 -4.10 -20.48
N PHE A 75 -4.48 -4.94 -20.07
CA PHE A 75 -4.25 -6.22 -19.40
C PHE A 75 -4.00 -7.39 -20.36
N GLU A 76 -4.20 -7.21 -21.65
CA GLU A 76 -3.91 -8.25 -22.66
C GLU A 76 -2.48 -8.77 -22.57
N GLY A 77 -2.32 -10.06 -22.33
CA GLY A 77 -1.02 -10.73 -22.19
C GLY A 77 -0.23 -10.34 -20.93
N VAL A 78 -0.90 -9.80 -19.91
CA VAL A 78 -0.34 -9.52 -18.58
C VAL A 78 -0.48 -10.75 -17.69
N ASP A 79 0.60 -11.14 -17.03
CA ASP A 79 0.60 -12.24 -16.07
C ASP A 79 0.15 -11.78 -14.67
N TYR A 80 0.69 -10.63 -14.21
CA TYR A 80 0.45 -10.12 -12.86
C TYR A 80 0.07 -8.64 -12.86
N VAL A 81 -0.88 -8.26 -12.00
CA VAL A 81 -1.30 -6.87 -11.82
C VAL A 81 -1.05 -6.42 -10.38
N ILE A 82 -0.40 -5.26 -10.24
CA ILE A 82 -0.27 -4.57 -8.96
C ILE A 82 -1.18 -3.35 -9.00
N HIS A 83 -2.24 -3.37 -8.19
CA HIS A 83 -3.17 -2.25 -8.14
C HIS A 83 -2.78 -1.25 -7.06
N ALA A 84 -2.06 -0.19 -7.46
CA ALA A 84 -1.59 0.88 -6.58
C ALA A 84 -2.28 2.25 -6.84
N ALA A 85 -3.19 2.32 -7.82
CA ALA A 85 -3.92 3.55 -8.12
C ALA A 85 -5.02 3.80 -7.08
N ALA A 86 -4.98 4.95 -6.43
CA ALA A 86 -6.02 5.42 -5.51
C ALA A 86 -5.94 6.93 -5.31
N LEU A 87 -7.06 7.56 -4.95
CA LEU A 87 -7.08 8.84 -4.26
C LEU A 87 -6.86 8.56 -2.77
N LYS A 88 -5.84 9.18 -2.17
CA LYS A 88 -5.41 8.87 -0.79
C LYS A 88 -5.33 10.08 0.16
N GLN A 89 -5.47 11.28 -0.35
CA GLN A 89 -5.45 12.51 0.44
C GLN A 89 -6.78 12.64 1.19
N VAL A 90 -6.75 12.46 2.51
CA VAL A 90 -7.98 12.44 3.33
C VAL A 90 -8.81 13.71 3.14
N PRO A 91 -8.29 14.93 3.30
CA PRO A 91 -9.10 16.13 3.09
C PRO A 91 -9.68 16.25 1.67
N ALA A 92 -8.91 15.86 0.66
CA ALA A 92 -9.37 15.90 -0.73
C ALA A 92 -10.47 14.86 -1.00
N CYS A 93 -10.41 13.69 -0.36
CA CYS A 93 -11.46 12.67 -0.48
C CYS A 93 -12.75 13.13 0.23
N GLU A 94 -12.64 13.70 1.43
CA GLU A 94 -13.80 14.25 2.14
C GLU A 94 -14.50 15.34 1.33
N TYR A 95 -13.72 16.22 0.71
CA TYR A 95 -14.26 17.31 -0.11
C TYR A 95 -14.83 16.84 -1.46
N ASN A 96 -14.30 15.72 -2.02
CA ASN A 96 -14.71 15.17 -3.31
C ASN A 96 -15.13 13.69 -3.19
N PRO A 97 -16.20 13.38 -2.45
CA PRO A 97 -16.57 12.00 -2.11
C PRO A 97 -16.86 11.15 -3.34
N ALA A 98 -17.59 11.69 -4.32
CA ALA A 98 -17.93 10.97 -5.55
C ALA A 98 -16.67 10.56 -6.36
N GLU A 99 -15.65 11.41 -6.42
CA GLU A 99 -14.41 11.11 -7.15
C GLU A 99 -13.57 10.05 -6.40
N ALA A 100 -13.59 10.07 -5.06
CA ALA A 100 -12.97 9.03 -4.25
C ALA A 100 -13.65 7.67 -4.47
N ILE A 101 -14.97 7.61 -4.48
CA ILE A 101 -15.77 6.41 -4.77
C ILE A 101 -15.47 5.90 -6.18
N LYS A 102 -15.56 6.76 -7.20
CA LYS A 102 -15.30 6.37 -8.60
C LYS A 102 -13.89 5.81 -8.78
N THR A 103 -12.89 6.39 -8.13
CA THR A 103 -11.50 5.97 -8.30
C THR A 103 -11.19 4.72 -7.47
N ASN A 104 -11.53 4.74 -6.17
CA ASN A 104 -11.08 3.71 -5.24
C ASN A 104 -11.99 2.47 -5.23
N ILE A 105 -13.29 2.63 -5.51
CA ILE A 105 -14.27 1.54 -5.51
C ILE A 105 -14.55 1.08 -6.94
N HIS A 106 -15.08 1.96 -7.81
CA HIS A 106 -15.38 1.55 -9.19
C HIS A 106 -14.10 1.22 -9.96
N GLY A 107 -13.00 1.95 -9.70
CA GLY A 107 -11.69 1.62 -10.27
C GLY A 107 -11.20 0.24 -9.83
N ALA A 108 -11.39 -0.15 -8.56
CA ALA A 108 -11.08 -1.51 -8.09
C ALA A 108 -11.94 -2.56 -8.79
N GLN A 109 -13.25 -2.32 -8.92
CA GLN A 109 -14.16 -3.21 -9.66
C GLN A 109 -13.73 -3.38 -11.13
N ASN A 110 -13.38 -2.29 -11.79
CA ASN A 110 -12.92 -2.34 -13.19
C ASN A 110 -11.62 -3.14 -13.34
N VAL A 111 -10.70 -3.03 -12.37
CA VAL A 111 -9.44 -3.83 -12.35
C VAL A 111 -9.76 -5.31 -12.19
N ILE A 112 -10.71 -5.67 -11.30
CA ILE A 112 -11.16 -7.05 -11.10
C ILE A 112 -11.76 -7.59 -12.39
N ASP A 113 -12.71 -6.87 -12.97
CA ASP A 113 -13.41 -7.29 -14.19
C ASP A 113 -12.43 -7.47 -15.36
N ALA A 114 -11.54 -6.48 -15.59
CA ALA A 114 -10.53 -6.57 -16.64
C ALA A 114 -9.58 -7.77 -16.43
N ALA A 115 -9.18 -8.04 -15.20
CA ALA A 115 -8.31 -9.17 -14.88
C ALA A 115 -9.02 -10.53 -15.11
N LEU A 116 -10.29 -10.63 -14.76
CA LEU A 116 -11.10 -11.80 -15.04
C LEU A 116 -11.31 -12.04 -16.55
N ASP A 117 -11.41 -10.97 -17.34
CA ASP A 117 -11.68 -11.06 -18.78
C ASP A 117 -10.41 -11.37 -19.60
N THR A 118 -9.21 -11.05 -19.12
CA THR A 118 -7.95 -11.12 -19.91
C THR A 118 -6.99 -12.23 -19.51
N GLY A 119 -7.32 -13.07 -18.54
CA GLY A 119 -6.51 -14.21 -18.13
C GLY A 119 -5.30 -13.88 -17.28
N VAL A 120 -5.30 -12.75 -16.59
CA VAL A 120 -4.34 -12.40 -15.53
C VAL A 120 -4.30 -13.51 -14.48
N LYS A 121 -3.12 -13.86 -13.98
CA LYS A 121 -2.92 -14.95 -13.02
C LYS A 121 -3.03 -14.50 -11.57
N LYS A 122 -2.48 -13.34 -11.26
CA LYS A 122 -2.51 -12.77 -9.90
C LYS A 122 -2.74 -11.28 -9.93
N VAL A 123 -3.57 -10.82 -9.02
CA VAL A 123 -3.78 -9.40 -8.72
C VAL A 123 -3.46 -9.16 -7.25
N VAL A 124 -2.51 -8.28 -6.97
CA VAL A 124 -2.22 -7.80 -5.62
C VAL A 124 -2.67 -6.35 -5.51
N ALA A 125 -3.64 -6.08 -4.64
CA ALA A 125 -4.13 -4.74 -4.38
C ALA A 125 -3.45 -4.14 -3.16
N LEU A 126 -2.97 -2.89 -3.28
CA LEU A 126 -2.41 -2.17 -2.15
C LEU A 126 -3.52 -1.59 -1.28
N SER A 127 -3.48 -1.89 0.00
CA SER A 127 -4.38 -1.38 1.02
C SER A 127 -3.62 -0.52 2.05
N THR A 128 -4.27 -0.15 3.12
CA THR A 128 -3.78 0.80 4.13
C THR A 128 -4.36 0.47 5.50
N ASP A 129 -3.65 0.86 6.57
CA ASP A 129 -4.13 0.90 7.94
C ASP A 129 -5.44 1.70 8.11
N LYS A 130 -5.69 2.66 7.23
CA LYS A 130 -6.91 3.49 7.24
C LYS A 130 -8.17 2.74 6.78
N ALA A 131 -8.00 1.61 6.07
CA ALA A 131 -9.11 0.72 5.73
C ALA A 131 -9.63 -0.11 6.92
N VAL A 132 -8.85 -0.17 8.01
CA VAL A 132 -9.19 -0.91 9.23
C VAL A 132 -9.91 0.03 10.18
N ASN A 133 -11.14 -0.30 10.59
CA ASN A 133 -11.99 0.58 11.42
C ASN A 133 -11.96 2.05 10.92
N PRO A 134 -12.42 2.31 9.68
CA PRO A 134 -12.24 3.59 9.03
C PRO A 134 -12.99 4.71 9.74
N VAL A 135 -12.33 5.85 9.95
CA VAL A 135 -12.90 7.08 10.52
C VAL A 135 -12.97 8.21 9.49
N ASN A 136 -12.62 7.92 8.23
CA ASN A 136 -12.66 8.86 7.11
C ASN A 136 -13.08 8.17 5.82
N LEU A 137 -13.49 8.97 4.83
CA LEU A 137 -13.97 8.46 3.54
C LEU A 137 -12.89 7.68 2.79
N TYR A 138 -11.63 8.17 2.79
CA TYR A 138 -10.55 7.41 2.16
C TYR A 138 -10.46 5.99 2.72
N GLY A 139 -10.43 5.85 4.04
CA GLY A 139 -10.43 4.55 4.71
C GLY A 139 -11.66 3.72 4.35
N GLY A 140 -12.86 4.32 4.36
CA GLY A 140 -14.10 3.68 3.95
C GLY A 140 -14.07 3.15 2.52
N THR A 141 -13.59 3.95 1.56
CA THR A 141 -13.44 3.51 0.17
C THR A 141 -12.42 2.37 0.01
N LYS A 142 -11.33 2.39 0.79
CA LYS A 142 -10.33 1.33 0.77
C LYS A 142 -10.83 0.05 1.42
N LEU A 143 -11.64 0.13 2.50
CA LEU A 143 -12.32 -1.03 3.08
C LEU A 143 -13.21 -1.72 2.03
N VAL A 144 -14.04 -0.95 1.31
CA VAL A 144 -14.90 -1.50 0.26
C VAL A 144 -14.06 -2.14 -0.85
N SER A 145 -13.00 -1.46 -1.32
CA SER A 145 -12.05 -2.00 -2.29
C SER A 145 -11.45 -3.34 -1.83
N ASP A 146 -11.01 -3.43 -0.57
CA ASP A 146 -10.46 -4.66 0.00
C ASP A 146 -11.48 -5.81 -0.05
N LYS A 147 -12.73 -5.54 0.34
CA LYS A 147 -13.81 -6.53 0.27
C LYS A 147 -14.13 -6.98 -1.17
N LEU A 148 -14.06 -6.06 -2.15
CA LEU A 148 -14.24 -6.40 -3.58
C LEU A 148 -13.13 -7.35 -4.06
N PHE A 149 -11.86 -7.08 -3.77
CA PHE A 149 -10.75 -7.96 -4.16
C PHE A 149 -10.82 -9.33 -3.49
N ILE A 150 -11.17 -9.39 -2.20
CA ILE A 150 -11.36 -10.68 -1.50
C ILE A 150 -12.50 -11.47 -2.16
N ALA A 151 -13.67 -10.84 -2.37
CA ALA A 151 -14.84 -11.47 -2.96
C ALA A 151 -14.64 -11.89 -4.42
N ALA A 152 -13.76 -11.22 -5.17
CA ALA A 152 -13.47 -11.53 -6.56
C ALA A 152 -12.98 -12.97 -6.78
N ASN A 153 -12.39 -13.59 -5.76
CA ASN A 153 -11.99 -15.00 -5.82
C ASN A 153 -13.20 -15.95 -6.01
N ALA A 154 -14.41 -15.57 -5.57
CA ALA A 154 -15.62 -16.33 -5.83
C ALA A 154 -16.05 -16.24 -7.30
N TYR A 155 -15.81 -15.10 -7.97
CA TYR A 155 -16.16 -14.88 -9.38
C TYR A 155 -15.17 -15.53 -10.35
N ALA A 156 -14.00 -15.93 -9.86
CA ALA A 156 -12.98 -16.56 -10.68
C ALA A 156 -13.44 -17.88 -11.32
N GLY A 157 -14.38 -18.61 -10.69
CA GLY A 157 -14.86 -19.89 -11.20
C GLY A 157 -13.72 -20.87 -11.48
N SER A 158 -13.62 -21.37 -12.72
CA SER A 158 -12.53 -22.26 -13.18
C SER A 158 -11.29 -21.50 -13.69
N LYS A 159 -11.30 -20.17 -13.72
CA LYS A 159 -10.16 -19.36 -14.20
C LYS A 159 -9.02 -19.46 -13.20
N ASP A 160 -7.80 -19.61 -13.73
CA ASP A 160 -6.56 -19.65 -12.93
C ASP A 160 -6.12 -18.23 -12.57
N ILE A 161 -6.90 -17.56 -11.71
CA ILE A 161 -6.60 -16.22 -11.20
C ILE A 161 -6.81 -16.18 -9.70
N CYS A 162 -5.95 -15.45 -8.96
CA CYS A 162 -6.19 -15.14 -7.56
C CYS A 162 -6.01 -13.65 -7.27
N PHE A 163 -6.82 -13.15 -6.34
CA PHE A 163 -6.79 -11.78 -5.84
C PHE A 163 -6.37 -11.81 -4.37
N SER A 164 -5.42 -10.97 -4.01
CA SER A 164 -4.94 -10.80 -2.65
C SER A 164 -4.67 -9.33 -2.33
N ILE A 165 -4.49 -9.03 -1.06
CA ILE A 165 -4.30 -7.68 -0.55
C ILE A 165 -2.99 -7.61 0.20
N VAL A 166 -2.33 -6.46 0.08
CA VAL A 166 -1.19 -6.07 0.93
C VAL A 166 -1.60 -4.83 1.71
N ARG A 167 -1.56 -4.92 3.03
CA ARG A 167 -1.91 -3.83 3.95
C ARG A 167 -0.67 -3.38 4.69
N TYR A 168 -0.36 -2.09 4.62
CA TYR A 168 0.73 -1.47 5.36
C TYR A 168 0.38 -0.04 5.76
N GLY A 169 1.11 0.49 6.73
CA GLY A 169 0.92 1.84 7.25
C GLY A 169 1.52 2.94 6.39
N ASN A 170 1.83 4.05 7.02
CA ASN A 170 2.38 5.22 6.36
C ASN A 170 3.80 4.93 5.86
N VAL A 171 3.99 5.02 4.56
CA VAL A 171 5.34 4.94 3.98
C VAL A 171 6.10 6.21 4.33
N ALA A 172 7.24 6.05 4.99
CA ALA A 172 8.10 7.16 5.42
C ALA A 172 8.51 8.05 4.23
N GLY A 173 8.41 9.37 4.41
CA GLY A 173 8.70 10.34 3.36
C GLY A 173 7.68 10.41 2.21
N SER A 174 6.54 9.71 2.29
CA SER A 174 5.52 9.80 1.23
C SER A 174 4.91 11.20 1.16
N ARG A 175 4.56 11.63 -0.06
CA ARG A 175 3.97 12.97 -0.30
C ARG A 175 2.73 13.21 0.55
N GLY A 176 2.69 14.37 1.21
CA GLY A 176 1.60 14.79 2.09
C GLY A 176 1.60 14.12 3.47
N SER A 177 2.69 13.43 3.86
CA SER A 177 2.87 12.87 5.19
C SER A 177 3.57 13.86 6.14
N VAL A 178 3.62 13.52 7.43
CA VAL A 178 4.20 14.37 8.49
C VAL A 178 5.69 14.69 8.26
N ILE A 179 6.48 13.75 7.72
CA ILE A 179 7.92 13.95 7.49
C ILE A 179 8.18 15.09 6.50
N PRO A 180 7.63 15.09 5.26
CA PRO A 180 7.75 16.24 4.36
C PRO A 180 7.15 17.54 4.94
N PHE A 181 6.10 17.45 5.73
CA PHE A 181 5.50 18.62 6.37
C PHE A 181 6.47 19.27 7.37
N PHE A 182 7.05 18.50 8.28
CA PHE A 182 8.05 19.00 9.23
C PHE A 182 9.32 19.49 8.52
N HIS A 183 9.79 18.74 7.52
CA HIS A 183 10.95 19.15 6.71
C HIS A 183 10.73 20.53 6.07
N ASN A 184 9.54 20.80 5.54
CA ASN A 184 9.22 22.09 4.94
C ASN A 184 9.22 23.23 5.96
N ILE A 185 8.72 23.00 7.19
CA ILE A 185 8.79 23.99 8.28
C ILE A 185 10.25 24.30 8.60
N ILE A 186 11.08 23.27 8.81
CA ILE A 186 12.50 23.44 9.16
C ILE A 186 13.26 24.16 8.04
N LYS A 187 13.04 23.78 6.79
CA LYS A 187 13.69 24.39 5.61
C LYS A 187 13.36 25.90 5.50
N ASN A 188 12.18 26.31 5.97
CA ASN A 188 11.77 27.72 6.00
C ASN A 188 12.17 28.43 7.30
N GLY A 189 13.04 27.86 8.13
CA GLY A 189 13.55 28.46 9.36
C GLY A 189 12.63 28.39 10.57
N GLY A 190 11.59 27.54 10.51
CA GLY A 190 10.69 27.31 11.66
C GLY A 190 11.38 26.55 12.78
N THR A 191 11.12 26.94 14.02
CA THR A 191 11.68 26.36 15.26
C THR A 191 10.66 25.54 16.04
N GLU A 192 9.39 25.56 15.62
CA GLU A 192 8.28 24.87 16.24
C GLU A 192 7.74 23.80 15.29
N LEU A 193 7.47 22.61 15.79
CA LEU A 193 6.84 21.53 15.04
C LEU A 193 5.47 21.22 15.67
N PRO A 194 4.36 21.57 14.99
CA PRO A 194 3.01 21.38 15.55
C PRO A 194 2.68 19.90 15.68
N ILE A 195 2.29 19.47 16.87
CA ILE A 195 1.92 18.10 17.19
C ILE A 195 0.39 18.03 17.32
N THR A 196 -0.21 17.05 16.66
CA THR A 196 -1.66 16.84 16.67
C THR A 196 -2.15 16.38 18.05
N ASP A 197 -1.43 15.43 18.66
CA ASP A 197 -1.64 14.91 20.01
C ASP A 197 -0.35 14.21 20.47
N TYR A 198 0.11 14.46 21.69
CA TYR A 198 1.35 13.87 22.24
C TYR A 198 1.31 12.34 22.38
N ARG A 199 0.12 11.75 22.46
CA ARG A 199 -0.08 10.30 22.56
C ARG A 199 -0.05 9.60 21.19
N MET A 200 -0.08 10.38 20.09
CA MET A 200 -0.23 9.86 18.73
C MET A 200 0.96 9.01 18.32
N THR A 201 0.65 7.83 17.78
CA THR A 201 1.64 6.90 17.27
C THR A 201 1.36 6.53 15.81
N ARG A 202 2.39 6.15 15.09
CA ARG A 202 2.31 5.67 13.71
C ARG A 202 3.24 4.49 13.51
N PHE A 203 2.99 3.71 12.47
CA PHE A 203 3.89 2.69 11.99
C PHE A 203 4.93 3.29 11.05
N TRP A 204 6.13 2.72 11.03
CA TRP A 204 7.20 3.09 10.11
C TRP A 204 7.43 1.97 9.10
N ILE A 205 7.26 2.24 7.83
CA ILE A 205 7.63 1.33 6.75
C ILE A 205 8.41 2.05 5.67
N SER A 206 9.47 1.43 5.15
CA SER A 206 10.16 1.90 3.96
C SER A 206 9.44 1.46 2.68
N LEU A 207 9.69 2.15 1.57
CA LEU A 207 9.19 1.73 0.26
C LEU A 207 9.66 0.33 -0.11
N GLN A 208 10.89 -0.03 0.22
CA GLN A 208 11.46 -1.35 -0.06
C GLN A 208 10.71 -2.45 0.69
N GLN A 209 10.45 -2.29 1.98
CA GLN A 209 9.65 -3.24 2.77
C GLN A 209 8.24 -3.43 2.18
N GLY A 210 7.62 -2.34 1.72
CA GLY A 210 6.33 -2.42 1.04
C GLY A 210 6.38 -3.21 -0.27
N VAL A 211 7.45 -3.05 -1.06
CA VAL A 211 7.70 -3.81 -2.29
C VAL A 211 7.93 -5.30 -1.97
N GLU A 212 8.77 -5.62 -1.01
CA GLU A 212 9.06 -6.98 -0.58
C GLU A 212 7.79 -7.73 -0.13
N LEU A 213 6.89 -7.03 0.59
CA LEU A 213 5.61 -7.61 0.98
C LEU A 213 4.71 -7.91 -0.23
N VAL A 214 4.71 -7.07 -1.26
CA VAL A 214 3.98 -7.34 -2.52
C VAL A 214 4.57 -8.54 -3.27
N ILE A 215 5.89 -8.66 -3.33
CA ILE A 215 6.55 -9.85 -3.89
C ILE A 215 6.14 -11.11 -3.13
N LYS A 216 6.15 -11.04 -1.79
CA LYS A 216 5.69 -12.12 -0.92
C LYS A 216 4.25 -12.53 -1.21
N ALA A 217 3.35 -11.56 -1.35
CA ALA A 217 1.96 -11.81 -1.71
C ALA A 217 1.83 -12.45 -3.10
N LEU A 218 2.62 -12.00 -4.08
CA LEU A 218 2.67 -12.65 -5.40
C LEU A 218 3.14 -14.10 -5.34
N GLU A 219 4.08 -14.43 -4.45
CA GLU A 219 4.58 -15.79 -4.29
C GLU A 219 3.55 -16.70 -3.63
N GLU A 220 3.01 -16.28 -2.49
CA GLU A 220 2.31 -17.17 -1.55
C GLU A 220 0.79 -17.15 -1.68
N SER A 221 0.18 -16.09 -2.24
CA SER A 221 -1.27 -16.00 -2.28
C SER A 221 -1.93 -17.11 -3.07
N LYS A 222 -3.03 -17.63 -2.53
CA LYS A 222 -3.94 -18.61 -3.13
C LYS A 222 -5.31 -18.01 -3.45
N GLY A 223 -5.66 -16.90 -2.81
CA GLY A 223 -6.86 -16.09 -3.05
C GLY A 223 -7.54 -15.64 -1.77
N GLY A 224 -7.68 -14.33 -1.61
CA GLY A 224 -8.38 -13.67 -0.50
C GLY A 224 -7.53 -13.34 0.72
N GLU A 225 -6.25 -13.69 0.73
CA GLU A 225 -5.36 -13.36 1.84
C GLU A 225 -5.06 -11.87 1.90
N THR A 226 -4.95 -11.34 3.13
CA THR A 226 -4.42 -10.00 3.40
C THR A 226 -3.06 -10.13 4.09
N PHE A 227 -2.00 -9.74 3.40
CA PHE A 227 -0.63 -9.73 3.91
C PHE A 227 -0.36 -8.42 4.64
N ILE A 228 0.22 -8.48 5.83
CA ILE A 228 0.45 -7.33 6.71
C ILE A 228 1.88 -7.38 7.24
N SER A 229 2.68 -6.34 6.98
CA SER A 229 4.05 -6.26 7.51
C SER A 229 4.07 -6.13 9.02
N LYS A 230 5.00 -6.84 9.68
CA LYS A 230 5.44 -6.55 11.04
C LYS A 230 6.49 -5.43 10.96
N ILE A 231 6.16 -4.28 11.48
CA ILE A 231 6.96 -3.05 11.35
C ILE A 231 6.95 -2.28 12.66
N PRO A 232 8.02 -1.54 12.97
CA PRO A 232 8.10 -0.78 14.21
C PRO A 232 7.11 0.39 14.23
N SER A 233 6.76 0.79 15.45
CA SER A 233 6.00 1.99 15.76
C SER A 233 6.92 3.13 16.21
N PHE A 234 6.43 4.36 16.09
CA PHE A 234 7.08 5.55 16.65
C PHE A 234 6.03 6.54 17.17
N LYS A 235 6.43 7.36 18.13
CA LYS A 235 5.64 8.51 18.59
C LYS A 235 5.89 9.71 17.67
N ILE A 236 4.87 10.50 17.41
CA ILE A 236 5.03 11.72 16.61
C ILE A 236 5.98 12.71 17.28
N THR A 237 6.00 12.75 18.61
CA THR A 237 6.96 13.52 19.40
C THR A 237 8.40 13.11 19.17
N ASP A 238 8.67 11.79 19.08
CA ASP A 238 10.02 11.27 18.85
C ASP A 238 10.49 11.60 17.42
N LEU A 239 9.57 11.60 16.44
CA LEU A 239 9.86 12.07 15.09
C LEU A 239 10.23 13.56 15.09
N ALA A 240 9.48 14.41 15.80
CA ALA A 240 9.77 15.83 15.88
C ALA A 240 11.17 16.07 16.48
N GLN A 241 11.49 15.41 17.59
CA GLN A 241 12.82 15.46 18.22
C GLN A 241 13.95 14.93 17.34
N ALA A 242 13.68 13.92 16.53
CA ALA A 242 14.65 13.38 15.59
C ALA A 242 14.97 14.37 14.45
N MET A 243 13.94 15.10 13.96
CA MET A 243 14.08 16.06 12.87
C MET A 243 14.62 17.42 13.32
N LEU A 244 14.21 17.92 14.48
CA LEU A 244 14.63 19.21 15.04
C LEU A 244 14.84 19.06 16.56
N PRO A 245 16.04 18.72 17.02
CA PRO A 245 16.33 18.56 18.43
C PRO A 245 16.06 19.82 19.24
N GLY A 246 15.32 19.70 20.33
CA GLY A 246 14.96 20.81 21.20
C GLY A 246 13.87 21.75 20.67
N CYS A 247 13.17 21.37 19.60
CA CYS A 247 12.05 22.16 19.06
C CYS A 247 10.91 22.28 20.06
N GLU A 248 10.19 23.39 19.99
CA GLU A 248 8.89 23.49 20.62
C GLU A 248 7.84 22.66 19.85
N MET A 249 6.94 22.03 20.57
CA MET A 249 5.93 21.13 20.00
C MET A 249 4.53 21.57 20.45
N PRO A 250 3.99 22.69 19.92
CA PRO A 250 2.65 23.12 20.27
C PRO A 250 1.61 22.05 19.88
N GLU A 251 0.72 21.70 20.81
CA GLU A 251 -0.38 20.76 20.54
C GLU A 251 -1.52 21.51 19.83
N VAL A 252 -1.83 21.07 18.61
CA VAL A 252 -2.84 21.73 17.74
C VAL A 252 -4.19 21.03 17.74
N GLY A 253 -4.32 19.89 18.42
CA GLY A 253 -5.53 19.09 18.50
C GLY A 253 -5.67 18.06 17.36
N ILE A 254 -6.42 16.99 17.64
CA ILE A 254 -6.71 15.93 16.67
C ILE A 254 -7.65 16.50 15.60
N ARG A 255 -7.29 16.31 14.34
CA ARG A 255 -8.15 16.71 13.21
C ARG A 255 -9.32 15.74 13.10
N GLU A 256 -10.43 16.23 12.56
CA GLU A 256 -11.51 15.33 12.16
C GLU A 256 -10.95 14.23 11.27
N SER A 257 -11.43 13.01 11.47
CA SER A 257 -11.04 11.86 10.66
C SER A 257 -9.60 11.35 10.86
N GLU A 258 -8.92 11.72 11.95
CA GLU A 258 -7.63 11.15 12.36
C GLU A 258 -7.78 10.19 13.53
N LYS A 259 -6.96 9.14 13.55
CA LYS A 259 -6.85 8.21 14.67
C LYS A 259 -5.67 8.55 15.55
N LEU A 260 -5.83 8.32 16.86
CA LEU A 260 -4.72 8.40 17.81
C LEU A 260 -3.65 7.34 17.49
N HIS A 261 -4.09 6.10 17.26
CA HIS A 261 -3.26 4.97 16.87
C HIS A 261 -3.81 4.34 15.59
N GLU A 262 -2.92 3.92 14.68
CA GLU A 262 -3.31 3.17 13.49
C GLU A 262 -3.44 1.69 13.80
N ILE A 263 -4.36 0.99 13.14
CA ILE A 263 -4.65 -0.42 13.35
C ILE A 263 -4.44 -1.17 12.04
N MET A 264 -3.77 -2.32 12.09
CA MET A 264 -3.57 -3.20 10.93
C MET A 264 -4.28 -4.54 11.05
N VAL A 265 -4.44 -5.06 12.28
CA VAL A 265 -5.24 -6.26 12.57
C VAL A 265 -6.20 -5.90 13.69
N THR A 266 -7.49 -6.09 13.46
CA THR A 266 -8.51 -5.88 14.49
C THR A 266 -8.66 -7.11 15.39
N VAL A 267 -9.34 -6.95 16.52
CA VAL A 267 -9.71 -8.07 17.40
C VAL A 267 -10.53 -9.12 16.62
N GLU A 268 -11.44 -8.67 15.77
CA GLU A 268 -12.29 -9.54 14.93
C GLU A 268 -11.49 -10.29 13.88
N ASP A 269 -10.46 -9.67 13.29
CA ASP A 269 -9.55 -10.31 12.33
C ASP A 269 -8.69 -11.41 13.00
N SER A 270 -8.50 -11.37 14.33
CA SER A 270 -7.60 -12.30 15.07
C SER A 270 -7.96 -13.78 14.87
N MET A 271 -9.26 -14.06 14.71
CA MET A 271 -9.73 -15.44 14.49
C MET A 271 -9.15 -16.11 13.25
N ASN A 272 -8.76 -15.30 12.24
CA ASN A 272 -8.23 -15.78 10.96
C ASN A 272 -6.82 -15.27 10.70
N THR A 273 -6.16 -14.71 11.70
CA THR A 273 -4.81 -14.14 11.60
C THR A 273 -3.77 -15.15 12.03
N TYR A 274 -2.74 -15.30 11.20
CA TYR A 274 -1.58 -16.13 11.47
C TYR A 274 -0.32 -15.29 11.41
N GLU A 275 0.56 -15.53 12.38
CA GLU A 275 1.84 -14.85 12.53
C GLU A 275 2.95 -15.66 11.86
N TYR A 276 3.77 -14.95 11.11
CA TYR A 276 5.00 -15.40 10.50
C TYR A 276 6.17 -14.54 11.02
N ASP A 277 7.38 -14.84 10.61
CA ASP A 277 8.57 -14.12 11.07
C ASP A 277 8.46 -12.60 10.85
N LYS A 278 8.21 -12.16 9.60
CA LYS A 278 8.21 -10.74 9.22
C LYS A 278 6.83 -10.17 8.86
N HIS A 279 5.77 -10.95 8.96
CA HIS A 279 4.44 -10.52 8.54
C HIS A 279 3.34 -11.32 9.24
N PHE A 280 2.12 -10.78 9.18
CA PHE A 280 0.88 -11.50 9.47
C PHE A 280 0.14 -11.76 8.16
N ILE A 281 -0.67 -12.82 8.14
CA ILE A 281 -1.65 -13.06 7.08
C ILE A 281 -3.02 -13.22 7.73
N VAL A 282 -3.98 -12.40 7.29
CA VAL A 282 -5.40 -12.61 7.58
C VAL A 282 -5.96 -13.44 6.44
N TYR A 283 -6.39 -14.66 6.74
CA TYR A 283 -7.00 -15.55 5.75
C TYR A 283 -8.49 -15.25 5.59
N PRO A 284 -9.07 -15.45 4.39
CA PRO A 284 -10.49 -15.24 4.16
C PRO A 284 -11.32 -16.22 5.00
N GLN A 285 -12.43 -15.73 5.58
CA GLN A 285 -13.37 -16.58 6.33
C GLN A 285 -14.12 -17.55 5.41
N MET A 286 -14.43 -17.11 4.19
CA MET A 286 -15.11 -17.92 3.20
C MET A 286 -14.09 -18.62 2.31
N VAL A 287 -14.28 -19.92 2.14
CA VAL A 287 -13.50 -20.74 1.19
C VAL A 287 -14.30 -20.86 -0.08
N TRP A 288 -13.83 -20.20 -1.13
CA TRP A 288 -14.51 -20.15 -2.43
C TRP A 288 -14.34 -21.45 -3.24
N SER A 289 -13.26 -22.18 -2.98
CA SER A 289 -12.94 -23.46 -3.62
C SER A 289 -11.96 -24.23 -2.74
N GLU A 290 -12.27 -25.48 -2.44
CA GLU A 290 -11.37 -26.34 -1.65
C GLU A 290 -9.99 -26.54 -2.31
N SER A 291 -9.93 -26.55 -3.64
CA SER A 291 -8.65 -26.67 -4.38
C SER A 291 -7.75 -25.43 -4.24
N ARG A 292 -8.31 -24.28 -3.81
CA ARG A 292 -7.60 -23.02 -3.61
C ARG A 292 -7.47 -22.64 -2.14
N ARG A 293 -7.92 -23.52 -1.24
CA ARG A 293 -7.82 -23.26 0.19
C ARG A 293 -6.35 -23.15 0.60
N ALA A 294 -5.96 -21.97 1.03
CA ALA A 294 -4.66 -21.79 1.66
C ALA A 294 -4.64 -22.55 3.01
N VAL A 295 -3.62 -23.38 3.20
CA VAL A 295 -3.36 -24.01 4.48
C VAL A 295 -2.35 -23.16 5.23
N PRO A 296 -2.75 -22.49 6.33
CA PRO A 296 -1.83 -21.68 7.10
C PRO A 296 -0.69 -22.52 7.68
N THR A 297 0.54 -22.06 7.48
CA THR A 297 1.75 -22.68 8.06
C THR A 297 2.32 -21.88 9.23
N GLY A 298 1.82 -20.64 9.41
CA GLY A 298 2.20 -19.76 10.51
C GLY A 298 1.53 -20.15 11.84
N LYS A 299 1.91 -19.47 12.91
CA LYS A 299 1.31 -19.62 14.23
C LYS A 299 0.04 -18.76 14.30
N ARG A 300 -1.10 -19.37 14.63
CA ARG A 300 -2.34 -18.62 14.88
C ARG A 300 -2.14 -17.66 16.05
N VAL A 301 -2.53 -16.40 15.89
CA VAL A 301 -2.49 -15.43 16.98
C VAL A 301 -3.51 -15.78 18.08
N ALA A 302 -3.33 -15.24 19.28
CA ALA A 302 -4.28 -15.43 20.38
C ALA A 302 -5.64 -14.80 20.04
N GLU A 303 -6.70 -15.35 20.58
CA GLU A 303 -8.03 -14.73 20.51
C GLU A 303 -7.98 -13.36 21.20
N GLY A 304 -8.62 -12.37 20.58
CA GLY A 304 -8.57 -10.98 21.05
C GLY A 304 -7.28 -10.22 20.70
N PHE A 305 -6.36 -10.84 19.95
CA PHE A 305 -5.16 -10.15 19.47
C PHE A 305 -5.54 -8.99 18.57
N SER A 306 -4.84 -7.87 18.72
CA SER A 306 -4.90 -6.75 17.78
C SER A 306 -3.49 -6.25 17.51
N TYR A 307 -3.25 -5.76 16.30
CA TYR A 307 -1.98 -5.16 15.91
C TYR A 307 -2.19 -3.70 15.56
N SER A 308 -1.77 -2.82 16.44
CA SER A 308 -1.88 -1.37 16.31
C SER A 308 -0.55 -0.67 16.59
N SER A 309 -0.40 0.56 16.12
CA SER A 309 0.79 1.36 16.41
C SER A 309 0.91 1.74 17.90
N GLY A 310 -0.17 1.63 18.68
CA GLY A 310 -0.19 1.93 20.11
C GLY A 310 0.13 0.74 21.00
N ASN A 311 -0.09 -0.50 20.54
CA ASN A 311 0.18 -1.73 21.31
C ASN A 311 1.32 -2.59 20.74
N ASN A 312 2.10 -2.04 19.81
CA ASN A 312 3.22 -2.73 19.18
C ASN A 312 4.34 -3.02 20.19
N THR A 313 5.06 -4.12 19.99
CA THR A 313 6.23 -4.49 20.78
C THR A 313 7.53 -3.87 20.27
N GLU A 314 7.57 -3.45 19.01
CA GLU A 314 8.73 -2.87 18.37
C GLU A 314 8.56 -1.35 18.24
N TRP A 315 9.50 -0.60 18.86
CA TRP A 315 9.48 0.86 18.86
C TRP A 315 10.81 1.44 18.34
N LEU A 316 10.71 2.48 17.55
CA LEU A 316 11.88 3.25 17.13
C LEU A 316 12.24 4.30 18.18
N SER A 317 13.51 4.37 18.56
CA SER A 317 14.05 5.48 19.33
C SER A 317 14.27 6.71 18.46
N VAL A 318 14.46 7.88 19.09
CA VAL A 318 14.80 9.14 18.40
C VAL A 318 16.04 8.97 17.52
N GLU A 319 17.06 8.26 18.01
CA GLU A 319 18.32 8.00 17.28
C GLU A 319 18.08 7.12 16.06
N GLN A 320 17.28 6.05 16.22
CA GLN A 320 16.91 5.15 15.10
C GLN A 320 16.11 5.90 14.03
N ILE A 321 15.15 6.75 14.45
CA ILE A 321 14.40 7.59 13.52
C ILE A 321 15.35 8.53 12.76
N ARG A 322 16.30 9.15 13.44
CA ARG A 322 17.30 10.05 12.83
C ARG A 322 18.15 9.36 11.77
N GLU A 323 18.59 8.12 12.02
CA GLU A 323 19.32 7.34 11.04
C GLU A 323 18.45 6.95 9.84
N LEU A 324 17.21 6.54 10.07
CA LEU A 324 16.28 6.20 9.01
C LEU A 324 15.89 7.41 8.14
N LEU A 325 15.80 8.61 8.72
CA LEU A 325 15.53 9.85 7.98
C LEU A 325 16.61 10.16 6.94
N LYS A 326 17.88 9.79 7.20
CA LYS A 326 18.99 9.97 6.23
C LYS A 326 18.82 9.15 4.95
N THR A 327 18.01 8.09 5.02
CA THR A 327 17.73 7.22 3.86
C THR A 327 16.59 7.72 2.99
N ILE A 328 15.87 8.76 3.43
CA ILE A 328 14.71 9.31 2.74
C ILE A 328 15.14 10.53 1.91
N ASP A 329 14.85 10.48 0.62
CA ASP A 329 15.00 11.63 -0.26
C ASP A 329 13.80 12.58 -0.08
N LEU A 330 14.00 13.65 0.68
CA LEU A 330 12.98 14.65 0.99
C LEU A 330 12.89 15.78 -0.05
N GLU A 331 13.78 15.81 -1.03
CA GLU A 331 13.81 16.86 -2.06
C GLU A 331 12.98 16.51 -3.31
N LYS A 332 12.44 15.31 -3.39
CA LYS A 332 11.54 14.82 -4.44
C LYS A 332 10.08 14.99 -4.05
#